data_7684fcf825eac3948e79fa9f871e4bd7
#
_entry.id   7684fcf825eac3948e79fa9f871e4bd7
#
_cell.length_a   1.000
_cell.length_b   1.000
_cell.length_c   1.000
_cell.angle_alpha   90.00
_cell.angle_beta   90.00
_cell.angle_gamma   90.00
#
_symmetry.space_group_name_H-M   'P 1'
#
loop_
_entity.id
_entity.type
_entity.pdbx_description
1 polymer ?
#
loop_
_entity_poly.entity_id
_entity_poly.type
_entity_poly.pdbx_seq_one_letter_code
_entity_poly.pdbx_strand_id
1 'polypeptide(L)'
;MKEHFNNKSLKSLKIAYVGDSNNISNSFALAVKVLDLNIFFCCPDEYNKSLKKINKDFKKLKISNNIMKSTKDVDVIYTDVWTSMGMEKENRKRLKAFKNFQISKDIINNANKKVIFMHCLPAHIGEEVTEEVLNSENSIIYKQAENKLYTAMALIDYILSS
;
A
#
# COMPACT_ATOMS: atom_id res chain seq x y z
N MET A 1 4.02 7.10 8.00
CA MET A 1 5.38 6.47 7.97
C MET A 1 6.44 7.36 8.63
N LYS A 2 6.76 8.54 8.13
CA LYS A 2 7.82 9.42 8.67
C LYS A 2 7.63 9.69 10.16
N GLU A 3 6.45 10.06 10.59
CA GLU A 3 6.10 10.31 12.00
C GLU A 3 6.28 9.06 12.89
N HIS A 4 5.85 7.88 12.42
CA HIS A 4 5.96 6.63 13.17
C HIS A 4 7.42 6.14 13.29
N PHE A 5 8.19 6.28 12.20
CA PHE A 5 9.59 5.87 12.13
C PHE A 5 10.53 7.09 12.19
N ASN A 6 10.30 8.01 13.14
CA ASN A 6 11.00 9.30 13.25
C ASN A 6 12.54 9.22 13.22
N ASN A 7 13.11 8.09 13.65
CA ASN A 7 14.55 7.83 13.66
C ASN A 7 15.07 7.07 12.41
N LYS A 8 14.20 6.77 11.43
CA LYS A 8 14.59 6.08 10.21
C LYS A 8 14.37 6.94 8.96
N SER A 9 15.31 6.88 8.03
CA SER A 9 15.08 7.43 6.70
C SER A 9 13.98 6.63 5.99
N LEU A 10 13.09 7.30 5.27
CA LEU A 10 12.07 6.62 4.46
C LEU A 10 12.68 5.65 3.42
N LYS A 11 13.88 5.95 2.92
CA LYS A 11 14.62 5.08 1.97
C LYS A 11 15.04 3.75 2.60
N SER A 12 15.27 3.71 3.92
CA SER A 12 15.67 2.50 4.64
C SER A 12 14.50 1.59 4.98
N LEU A 13 13.25 2.08 4.91
CA LEU A 13 12.07 1.28 5.18
C LEU A 13 11.80 0.31 4.02
N LYS A 14 11.53 -0.94 4.36
CA LYS A 14 10.99 -1.92 3.43
C LYS A 14 9.46 -1.83 3.45
N ILE A 15 8.85 -1.52 2.32
CA ILE A 15 7.41 -1.31 2.20
C ILE A 15 6.84 -2.38 1.26
N ALA A 16 5.76 -3.04 1.65
CA ALA A 16 4.95 -3.85 0.75
C ALA A 16 3.65 -3.11 0.43
N TYR A 17 3.42 -2.84 -0.84
CA TYR A 17 2.09 -2.50 -1.33
C TYR A 17 1.43 -3.77 -1.85
N VAL A 18 0.27 -4.14 -1.32
CA VAL A 18 -0.48 -5.34 -1.70
C VAL A 18 -1.85 -4.92 -2.23
N GLY A 19 -2.13 -5.21 -3.49
CA GLY A 19 -3.40 -4.83 -4.10
C GLY A 19 -3.31 -4.58 -5.61
N ASP A 20 -4.27 -3.83 -6.14
CA ASP A 20 -4.37 -3.54 -7.57
C ASP A 20 -3.33 -2.52 -8.07
N SER A 21 -3.03 -2.57 -9.37
CA SER A 21 -2.24 -1.51 -10.02
C SER A 21 -3.12 -0.32 -10.41
N ASN A 22 -3.63 0.38 -9.41
CA ASN A 22 -4.51 1.53 -9.49
C ASN A 22 -3.75 2.88 -9.33
N ASN A 23 -4.48 3.97 -9.11
CA ASN A 23 -3.90 5.30 -8.88
C ASN A 23 -2.98 5.36 -7.66
N ILE A 24 -3.30 4.63 -6.57
CA ILE A 24 -2.49 4.60 -5.35
C ILE A 24 -1.14 3.91 -5.61
N SER A 25 -1.16 2.70 -6.17
CA SER A 25 0.08 1.98 -6.50
C SER A 25 0.93 2.73 -7.53
N ASN A 26 0.29 3.41 -8.50
CA ASN A 26 1.00 4.23 -9.48
C ASN A 26 1.68 5.44 -8.83
N SER A 27 1.03 6.09 -7.87
CA SER A 27 1.63 7.17 -7.07
C SER A 27 2.83 6.67 -6.27
N PHE A 28 2.73 5.48 -5.65
CA PHE A 28 3.87 4.85 -4.99
C PHE A 28 5.00 4.50 -5.97
N ALA A 29 4.68 4.03 -7.17
CA ALA A 29 5.69 3.74 -8.19
C ALA A 29 6.46 5.00 -8.62
N LEU A 30 5.77 6.14 -8.75
CA LEU A 30 6.41 7.44 -8.99
C LEU A 30 7.25 7.89 -7.78
N ALA A 31 6.76 7.68 -6.56
CA ALA A 31 7.51 7.98 -5.35
C ALA A 31 8.80 7.14 -5.23
N VAL A 32 8.81 5.88 -5.69
CA VAL A 32 10.06 5.09 -5.82
C VAL A 32 11.06 5.81 -6.70
N LYS A 33 10.59 6.38 -7.82
CA LYS A 33 11.45 7.11 -8.76
C LYS A 33 12.05 8.39 -8.16
N VAL A 34 11.21 9.17 -7.48
CA VAL A 34 11.57 10.52 -7.00
C VAL A 34 12.29 10.47 -5.64
N LEU A 35 11.84 9.60 -4.75
CA LEU A 35 12.30 9.53 -3.37
C LEU A 35 13.20 8.32 -3.08
N ASP A 36 13.49 7.49 -4.08
CA ASP A 36 14.31 6.27 -3.96
C ASP A 36 13.81 5.32 -2.85
N LEU A 37 12.47 5.13 -2.79
CA LEU A 37 11.84 4.28 -1.78
C LEU A 37 12.02 2.79 -2.12
N ASN A 38 12.10 1.95 -1.10
CA ASN A 38 12.21 0.50 -1.23
C ASN A 38 10.83 -0.16 -1.11
N ILE A 39 10.09 -0.24 -2.22
CA ILE A 39 8.73 -0.78 -2.26
C ILE A 39 8.66 -2.06 -3.08
N PHE A 40 8.02 -3.09 -2.49
CA PHE A 40 7.60 -4.32 -3.15
C PHE A 40 6.11 -4.19 -3.53
N PHE A 41 5.79 -4.30 -4.81
CA PHE A 41 4.41 -4.29 -5.29
C PHE A 41 3.93 -5.73 -5.45
N CYS A 42 2.93 -6.12 -4.69
CA CYS A 42 2.32 -7.44 -4.74
C CYS A 42 0.92 -7.35 -5.34
N CYS A 43 0.77 -7.89 -6.54
CA CYS A 43 -0.45 -7.77 -7.35
C CYS A 43 -0.66 -9.03 -8.19
N PRO A 44 -1.90 -9.51 -8.37
CA PRO A 44 -2.18 -10.57 -9.34
C PRO A 44 -1.67 -10.22 -10.74
N ASP A 45 -1.15 -11.20 -11.48
CA ASP A 45 -0.52 -10.96 -12.79
C ASP A 45 -1.44 -10.29 -13.82
N GLU A 46 -2.73 -10.56 -13.75
CA GLU A 46 -3.75 -9.96 -14.63
C GLU A 46 -3.97 -8.47 -14.35
N TYR A 47 -3.65 -8.01 -13.13
CA TYR A 47 -3.96 -6.66 -12.63
C TYR A 47 -2.72 -5.77 -12.43
N ASN A 48 -1.52 -6.20 -12.83
CA ASN A 48 -0.28 -5.43 -12.66
C ASN A 48 0.16 -4.64 -13.91
N LYS A 49 -0.73 -4.44 -14.87
CA LYS A 49 -0.41 -3.87 -16.20
C LYS A 49 0.15 -2.44 -16.11
N SER A 50 -0.44 -1.57 -15.28
CA SER A 50 0.03 -0.19 -15.17
C SER A 50 1.40 -0.11 -14.49
N LEU A 51 1.65 -0.91 -13.44
CA LEU A 51 2.96 -1.02 -12.81
C LEU A 51 4.02 -1.53 -13.79
N LYS A 52 3.70 -2.56 -14.60
CA LYS A 52 4.59 -3.06 -15.66
C LYS A 52 4.90 -2.00 -16.72
N LYS A 53 3.89 -1.18 -17.09
CA LYS A 53 4.08 -0.06 -18.03
C LYS A 53 5.05 0.97 -17.46
N ILE A 54 4.85 1.42 -16.24
CA ILE A 54 5.75 2.35 -15.53
C ILE A 54 7.16 1.75 -15.42
N ASN A 55 7.27 0.46 -15.12
CA ASN A 55 8.57 -0.20 -14.95
C ASN A 55 9.36 -0.39 -16.26
N LYS A 56 8.73 -0.37 -17.43
CA LYS A 56 9.45 -0.41 -18.71
C LYS A 56 10.47 0.71 -18.84
N ASP A 57 10.06 1.92 -18.44
CA ASP A 57 10.91 3.11 -18.52
C ASP A 57 11.87 3.24 -17.33
N PHE A 58 11.49 2.68 -16.19
CA PHE A 58 12.17 2.91 -14.93
C PHE A 58 13.05 1.75 -14.46
N LYS A 59 12.67 0.48 -14.74
CA LYS A 59 13.40 -0.78 -14.44
C LYS A 59 13.82 -1.00 -12.98
N LYS A 60 13.15 -0.33 -12.01
CA LYS A 60 13.47 -0.42 -10.57
C LYS A 60 12.32 -0.95 -9.71
N LEU A 61 11.11 -1.14 -10.26
CA LEU A 61 9.99 -1.63 -9.48
C LEU A 61 10.12 -3.13 -9.22
N LYS A 62 9.97 -3.50 -7.96
CA LYS A 62 9.93 -4.90 -7.51
C LYS A 62 8.48 -5.37 -7.53
N ILE A 63 8.07 -6.07 -8.60
CA ILE A 63 6.69 -6.53 -8.80
C ILE A 63 6.66 -8.05 -8.66
N SER A 64 5.70 -8.57 -7.89
CA SER A 64 5.51 -10.00 -7.61
C SER A 64 4.01 -10.32 -7.46
N ASN A 65 3.65 -11.58 -7.66
CA ASN A 65 2.32 -12.13 -7.36
C ASN A 65 2.34 -13.03 -6.10
N ASN A 66 3.45 -13.07 -5.38
CA ASN A 66 3.61 -13.89 -4.17
C ASN A 66 3.59 -12.99 -2.93
N ILE A 67 2.48 -13.03 -2.19
CA ILE A 67 2.27 -12.18 -1.02
C ILE A 67 3.28 -12.49 0.09
N MET A 68 3.53 -13.77 0.41
CA MET A 68 4.46 -14.16 1.46
C MET A 68 5.89 -13.66 1.18
N LYS A 69 6.33 -13.75 -0.08
CA LYS A 69 7.63 -13.23 -0.49
C LYS A 69 7.69 -11.71 -0.40
N SER A 70 6.62 -11.03 -0.80
CA SER A 70 6.57 -9.56 -0.86
C SER A 70 6.45 -8.91 0.51
N THR A 71 5.87 -9.60 1.49
CA THR A 71 5.66 -9.09 2.85
C THR A 71 6.71 -9.57 3.86
N LYS A 72 7.67 -10.39 3.42
CA LYS A 72 8.70 -10.91 4.32
C LYS A 72 9.62 -9.80 4.84
N ASP A 73 9.71 -9.71 6.16
CA ASP A 73 10.60 -8.78 6.88
C ASP A 73 10.41 -7.30 6.46
N VAL A 74 9.19 -6.90 6.08
CA VAL A 74 8.88 -5.50 5.75
C VAL A 74 8.52 -4.69 6.99
N ASP A 75 8.81 -3.40 6.96
CA ASP A 75 8.47 -2.46 8.03
C ASP A 75 7.05 -1.90 7.87
N VAL A 76 6.52 -1.88 6.65
CA VAL A 76 5.20 -1.31 6.32
C VAL A 76 4.46 -2.23 5.36
N ILE A 77 3.21 -2.54 5.67
CA ILE A 77 2.25 -3.15 4.75
C ILE A 77 1.19 -2.10 4.43
N TYR A 78 1.03 -1.80 3.15
CA TYR A 78 0.00 -0.89 2.65
C TYR A 78 -0.91 -1.62 1.69
N THR A 79 -2.22 -1.48 1.86
CA THR A 79 -3.22 -2.01 0.92
C THR A 79 -4.27 -0.97 0.55
N ASP A 80 -5.08 -1.29 -0.44
CA ASP A 80 -6.21 -0.51 -0.92
C ASP A 80 -7.33 -1.46 -1.36
N VAL A 81 -8.54 -0.95 -1.52
CA VAL A 81 -9.69 -1.74 -2.01
C VAL A 81 -9.38 -2.44 -3.33
N TRP A 82 -9.84 -3.68 -3.46
CA TRP A 82 -9.65 -4.44 -4.70
C TRP A 82 -10.55 -3.96 -5.83
N THR A 83 -11.72 -3.40 -5.50
CA THR A 83 -12.68 -2.87 -6.46
C THR A 83 -12.89 -1.39 -6.18
N SER A 84 -12.29 -0.54 -7.00
CA SER A 84 -12.48 0.92 -6.92
C SER A 84 -13.85 1.33 -7.43
N MET A 85 -14.33 2.52 -7.03
CA MET A 85 -15.58 3.09 -7.53
C MET A 85 -15.62 3.10 -9.06
N GLY A 86 -16.76 2.70 -9.64
CA GLY A 86 -16.96 2.58 -11.09
C GLY A 86 -16.57 1.22 -11.68
N MET A 87 -16.05 0.29 -10.86
CA MET A 87 -15.66 -1.07 -11.30
C MET A 87 -16.58 -2.18 -10.74
N GLU A 88 -17.77 -1.83 -10.27
CA GLU A 88 -18.69 -2.76 -9.57
C GLU A 88 -19.08 -3.95 -10.45
N LYS A 89 -19.14 -3.77 -11.77
CA LYS A 89 -19.43 -4.85 -12.74
C LYS A 89 -18.36 -5.94 -12.75
N GLU A 90 -17.12 -5.62 -12.37
CA GLU A 90 -16.00 -6.56 -12.32
C GLU A 90 -15.80 -7.18 -10.93
N ASN A 91 -16.57 -6.78 -9.93
CA ASN A 91 -16.35 -7.11 -8.52
C ASN A 91 -16.14 -8.60 -8.29
N ARG A 92 -17.04 -9.47 -8.78
CA ARG A 92 -16.92 -10.93 -8.60
C ARG A 92 -15.62 -11.52 -9.17
N LYS A 93 -15.20 -11.03 -10.34
CA LYS A 93 -13.95 -11.45 -10.98
C LYS A 93 -12.75 -11.00 -10.15
N ARG A 94 -12.78 -9.77 -9.66
CA ARG A 94 -11.72 -9.18 -8.85
C ARG A 94 -11.60 -9.88 -7.51
N LEU A 95 -12.69 -10.09 -6.78
CA LEU A 95 -12.70 -10.84 -5.52
C LEU A 95 -12.07 -12.22 -5.68
N LYS A 96 -12.35 -12.94 -6.78
CA LYS A 96 -11.74 -14.24 -7.05
C LYS A 96 -10.23 -14.12 -7.30
N ALA A 97 -9.80 -13.16 -8.09
CA ALA A 97 -8.39 -12.97 -8.44
C ALA A 97 -7.54 -12.51 -7.24
N PHE A 98 -8.11 -11.68 -6.38
CA PHE A 98 -7.42 -11.09 -5.23
C PHE A 98 -7.55 -11.90 -3.93
N LYS A 99 -8.34 -12.99 -3.90
CA LYS A 99 -8.60 -13.79 -2.69
C LYS A 99 -7.34 -14.13 -1.87
N ASN A 100 -6.22 -14.42 -2.56
CA ASN A 100 -4.96 -14.79 -1.91
C ASN A 100 -4.07 -13.57 -1.57
N PHE A 101 -4.58 -12.35 -1.73
CA PHE A 101 -3.87 -11.10 -1.43
C PHE A 101 -4.43 -10.37 -0.22
N GLN A 102 -5.33 -11.01 0.54
CA GLN A 102 -5.88 -10.45 1.77
C GLN A 102 -4.80 -10.29 2.84
N ILE A 103 -4.77 -9.14 3.49
CA ILE A 103 -3.90 -8.91 4.65
C ILE A 103 -4.56 -9.53 5.88
N SER A 104 -4.04 -10.66 6.30
CA SER A 104 -4.43 -11.41 7.49
C SER A 104 -3.35 -11.32 8.57
N LYS A 105 -3.64 -11.88 9.74
CA LYS A 105 -2.68 -12.00 10.84
C LYS A 105 -1.40 -12.74 10.43
N ASP A 106 -1.51 -13.76 9.60
CA ASP A 106 -0.34 -14.51 9.11
C ASP A 106 0.57 -13.63 8.26
N ILE A 107 0.00 -12.73 7.46
CA ILE A 107 0.76 -11.77 6.65
C ILE A 107 1.45 -10.74 7.57
N ILE A 108 0.80 -10.28 8.60
CA ILE A 108 1.41 -9.40 9.62
C ILE A 108 2.56 -10.12 10.33
N ASN A 109 2.38 -11.38 10.73
CA ASN A 109 3.39 -12.19 11.40
C ASN A 109 4.61 -12.52 10.51
N ASN A 110 4.43 -12.53 9.17
CA ASN A 110 5.52 -12.74 8.21
C ASN A 110 6.43 -11.50 8.05
N ALA A 111 5.95 -10.35 8.47
CA ALA A 111 6.67 -9.09 8.38
C ALA A 111 7.58 -8.84 9.60
N ASN A 112 8.18 -7.66 9.67
CA ASN A 112 8.99 -7.26 10.82
C ASN A 112 8.13 -7.17 12.09
N LYS A 113 8.68 -7.49 13.26
CA LYS A 113 7.99 -7.44 14.57
C LYS A 113 7.33 -6.08 14.87
N LYS A 114 7.85 -4.99 14.32
CA LYS A 114 7.33 -3.62 14.47
C LYS A 114 6.64 -3.13 13.19
N VAL A 115 6.11 -4.05 12.39
CA VAL A 115 5.39 -3.69 11.15
C VAL A 115 4.20 -2.81 11.45
N ILE A 116 3.96 -1.81 10.62
CA ILE A 116 2.71 -1.04 10.61
C ILE A 116 1.86 -1.41 9.41
N PHE A 117 0.55 -1.47 9.66
CA PHE A 117 -0.47 -1.63 8.63
C PHE A 117 -1.08 -0.27 8.28
N MET A 118 -1.22 0.00 6.99
CA MET A 118 -1.75 1.24 6.43
C MET A 118 -2.79 0.97 5.36
N HIS A 119 -3.82 1.80 5.29
CA HIS A 119 -4.90 1.76 4.30
C HIS A 119 -5.40 3.16 3.99
N CYS A 120 -5.66 3.46 2.72
CA CYS A 120 -6.13 4.79 2.33
C CYS A 120 -7.59 5.10 2.72
N LEU A 121 -8.35 4.08 3.14
CA LEU A 121 -9.79 4.13 3.43
C LEU A 121 -10.64 4.64 2.24
N PRO A 122 -11.91 4.16 2.13
CA PRO A 122 -12.58 3.17 2.99
C PRO A 122 -11.98 1.76 2.84
N ALA A 123 -12.13 0.90 3.85
CA ALA A 123 -11.70 -0.50 3.81
C ALA A 123 -12.89 -1.44 3.72
N HIS A 124 -12.76 -2.53 2.95
CA HIS A 124 -13.76 -3.59 2.85
C HIS A 124 -13.30 -4.78 3.69
N ILE A 125 -13.78 -4.84 4.94
CA ILE A 125 -13.46 -5.92 5.87
C ILE A 125 -13.89 -7.26 5.29
N GLY A 126 -12.98 -8.25 5.31
CA GLY A 126 -13.22 -9.57 4.73
C GLY A 126 -12.79 -9.68 3.26
N GLU A 127 -12.51 -8.55 2.58
CA GLU A 127 -11.90 -8.51 1.26
C GLU A 127 -10.38 -8.31 1.39
N GLU A 128 -9.85 -7.10 1.19
CA GLU A 128 -8.41 -6.82 1.20
C GLU A 128 -7.74 -6.92 2.57
N VAL A 129 -8.52 -6.85 3.65
CA VAL A 129 -8.03 -6.89 5.02
C VAL A 129 -9.00 -7.61 5.94
N THR A 130 -8.49 -8.35 6.93
CA THR A 130 -9.31 -8.94 7.99
C THR A 130 -9.62 -7.90 9.08
N GLU A 131 -10.76 -8.08 9.77
CA GLU A 131 -11.15 -7.23 10.89
C GLU A 131 -10.09 -7.22 12.00
N GLU A 132 -9.49 -8.39 12.28
CA GLU A 132 -8.41 -8.53 13.27
C GLU A 132 -7.22 -7.61 12.96
N VAL A 133 -6.79 -7.54 11.70
CA VAL A 133 -5.66 -6.69 11.31
C VAL A 133 -6.05 -5.22 11.35
N LEU A 134 -7.23 -4.88 10.85
CA LEU A 134 -7.70 -3.51 10.81
C LEU A 134 -7.77 -2.87 12.21
N ASN A 135 -8.16 -3.66 13.21
CA ASN A 135 -8.30 -3.24 14.62
C ASN A 135 -7.09 -3.56 15.49
N SER A 136 -5.99 -4.06 14.91
CA SER A 136 -4.79 -4.42 15.66
C SER A 136 -3.95 -3.20 16.05
N GLU A 137 -3.04 -3.39 17.00
CA GLU A 137 -2.02 -2.40 17.38
C GLU A 137 -1.04 -2.04 16.24
N ASN A 138 -0.92 -2.91 15.23
CA ASN A 138 -0.13 -2.65 14.05
C ASN A 138 -0.80 -1.63 13.11
N SER A 139 -2.11 -1.44 13.24
CA SER A 139 -2.90 -0.58 12.36
C SER A 139 -2.77 0.90 12.74
N ILE A 140 -2.31 1.71 11.79
CA ILE A 140 -2.23 3.17 11.96
C ILE A 140 -3.16 3.92 10.99
N ILE A 141 -4.24 3.27 10.55
CA ILE A 141 -5.16 3.81 9.53
C ILE A 141 -5.78 5.15 9.94
N TYR A 142 -6.17 5.30 11.19
CA TYR A 142 -6.75 6.54 11.70
C TYR A 142 -5.72 7.67 11.78
N LYS A 143 -4.50 7.36 12.19
CA LYS A 143 -3.40 8.33 12.16
C LYS A 143 -3.03 8.74 10.74
N GLN A 144 -3.10 7.80 9.80
CA GLN A 144 -2.94 8.09 8.38
C GLN A 144 -4.06 9.01 7.87
N ALA A 145 -5.30 8.75 8.25
CA ALA A 145 -6.45 9.59 7.85
C ALA A 145 -6.33 11.02 8.41
N GLU A 146 -5.96 11.16 9.68
CA GLU A 146 -5.66 12.45 10.30
C GLU A 146 -4.56 13.22 9.55
N ASN A 147 -3.48 12.54 9.19
CA ASN A 147 -2.36 13.14 8.45
C ASN A 147 -2.73 13.63 7.04
N LYS A 148 -3.79 13.12 6.42
CA LYS A 148 -4.30 13.68 5.15
C LYS A 148 -4.75 15.13 5.32
N LEU A 149 -5.44 15.45 6.43
CA LEU A 149 -5.88 16.81 6.72
C LEU A 149 -4.68 17.76 6.87
N TYR A 150 -3.75 17.40 7.74
CA TYR A 150 -2.57 18.25 7.99
C TYR A 150 -1.70 18.44 6.73
N THR A 151 -1.55 17.39 5.93
CA THR A 151 -0.79 17.49 4.66
C THR A 151 -1.49 18.39 3.66
N ALA A 152 -2.82 18.32 3.55
CA ALA A 152 -3.59 19.19 2.67
C ALA A 152 -3.49 20.66 3.13
N MET A 153 -3.64 20.92 4.44
CA MET A 153 -3.48 22.26 5.01
C MET A 153 -2.09 22.84 4.73
N ALA A 154 -1.03 22.08 5.00
CA ALA A 154 0.33 22.51 4.76
C ALA A 154 0.62 22.79 3.28
N LEU A 155 0.04 22.00 2.36
CA LEU A 155 0.20 22.20 0.92
C LEU A 155 -0.50 23.50 0.47
N ILE A 156 -1.73 23.74 0.96
CA ILE A 156 -2.48 24.97 0.66
C ILE A 156 -1.72 26.20 1.18
N ASP A 157 -1.26 26.15 2.43
CA ASP A 157 -0.49 27.23 3.04
C ASP A 157 0.78 27.52 2.23
N TYR A 158 1.53 26.49 1.85
CA TYR A 158 2.73 26.63 1.02
C TYR A 158 2.44 27.31 -0.33
N ILE A 159 1.35 26.91 -1.02
CA ILE A 159 0.99 27.48 -2.33
C ILE A 159 0.56 28.94 -2.20
N LEU A 160 -0.19 29.28 -1.13
CA LEU A 160 -0.72 30.64 -0.95
C LEU A 160 0.36 31.62 -0.41
N SER A 161 1.42 31.09 0.22
CA SER A 161 2.50 31.90 0.80
C SER A 161 3.72 32.02 -0.13
N SER A 162 3.68 31.36 -1.30
CA SER A 162 4.73 31.41 -2.34
C SER A 162 4.41 32.43 -3.40
#